data_ff1813d9b1ae092ceaa9d875544b9893
#
_entry.id   ff1813d9b1ae092ceaa9d875544b9893
#
_cell.length_a   1.000
_cell.length_b   1.000
_cell.length_c   1.000
_cell.angle_alpha   90.00
_cell.angle_beta   90.00
_cell.angle_gamma   90.00
#
_symmetry.space_group_name_H-M   'P 1'
#
loop_
_entity.id
_entity.type
_entity.pdbx_description
1 polymer ?
#
loop_
_entity_poly.entity_id
_entity_poly.type
_entity_poly.pdbx_seq_one_letter_code
_entity_poly.pdbx_strand_id
1 'polypeptide(L)'
;LVGRDFFWNESRSTSTFTWFGGFESKQTVFEELPLPNLSLGNVSLAIQALYLTNARFDRNILKLALNGLLLPGRFDKCVDKITGVNVILDVAHNTAAAAMLASNLRKELLVNSCIKQIAVVIGVMADKDVSGITSELINFTDNWYISDVDSARSMTADKVAASIDVDDKTSIVKSGSLVDGYKRACSDLSIYQRENPGHKGLVVVTGSFLCVAAVQALTIH
;
A
#
# COMPACT_ATOMS: atom_id res chain seq x y z
N LEU A 1 -25.82 4.14 1.73
CA LEU A 1 -25.19 3.24 2.71
C LEU A 1 -24.75 1.95 2.03
N VAL A 2 -23.55 1.48 2.34
CA VAL A 2 -23.05 0.17 1.90
C VAL A 2 -24.00 -0.92 2.39
N GLY A 3 -24.29 -1.89 1.52
CA GLY A 3 -25.20 -3.00 1.81
C GLY A 3 -26.70 -2.67 1.65
N ARG A 4 -27.07 -1.38 1.60
CA ARG A 4 -28.45 -0.93 1.36
C ARG A 4 -28.60 -0.26 -0.01
N ASP A 5 -27.81 0.77 -0.26
CA ASP A 5 -27.94 1.60 -1.47
C ASP A 5 -27.00 1.12 -2.58
N PHE A 6 -25.89 0.49 -2.21
CA PHE A 6 -24.96 -0.18 -3.10
C PHE A 6 -24.15 -1.26 -2.36
N PHE A 7 -23.65 -2.23 -3.13
CA PHE A 7 -22.75 -3.28 -2.68
C PHE A 7 -21.95 -3.85 -3.87
N TRP A 8 -21.06 -4.78 -3.59
CA TRP A 8 -20.27 -5.44 -4.62
C TRP A 8 -20.03 -6.91 -4.30
N ASN A 9 -19.81 -7.71 -5.34
CA ASN A 9 -19.36 -9.09 -5.24
C ASN A 9 -18.03 -9.25 -5.98
N GLU A 10 -17.03 -9.84 -5.32
CA GLU A 10 -15.72 -10.12 -5.89
C GLU A 10 -15.69 -11.53 -6.49
N SER A 11 -15.20 -11.66 -7.73
CA SER A 11 -14.90 -12.95 -8.36
C SER A 11 -13.38 -13.17 -8.37
N ARG A 12 -12.91 -14.10 -7.54
CA ARG A 12 -11.49 -14.44 -7.45
C ARG A 12 -10.98 -15.18 -8.69
N SER A 13 -11.84 -15.96 -9.34
CA SER A 13 -11.48 -16.75 -10.52
C SER A 13 -11.20 -15.90 -11.75
N THR A 14 -11.87 -14.74 -11.88
CA THR A 14 -11.75 -13.84 -13.05
C THR A 14 -10.98 -12.56 -12.74
N SER A 15 -10.54 -12.37 -11.47
CA SER A 15 -9.93 -11.11 -11.00
C SER A 15 -10.78 -9.87 -11.33
N THR A 16 -12.10 -10.00 -11.15
CA THR A 16 -13.08 -8.95 -11.41
C THR A 16 -14.03 -8.79 -10.22
N PHE A 17 -14.80 -7.71 -10.24
CA PHE A 17 -15.93 -7.55 -9.33
C PHE A 17 -17.18 -7.07 -10.07
N THR A 18 -18.34 -7.31 -9.50
CA THR A 18 -19.62 -6.78 -9.95
C THR A 18 -20.10 -5.75 -8.93
N TRP A 19 -20.42 -4.57 -9.41
CA TRP A 19 -20.99 -3.50 -8.61
C TRP A 19 -22.49 -3.44 -8.81
N PHE A 20 -23.21 -3.32 -7.70
CA PHE A 20 -24.67 -3.15 -7.65
C PHE A 20 -24.96 -1.84 -6.92
N GLY A 21 -25.75 -0.96 -7.51
CA GLY A 21 -26.16 0.28 -6.88
C GLY A 21 -27.32 0.93 -7.61
N GLY A 22 -27.74 2.10 -7.14
CA GLY A 22 -28.87 2.78 -7.72
C GLY A 22 -29.32 3.98 -6.91
N PHE A 23 -30.41 4.58 -7.37
CA PHE A 23 -31.08 5.68 -6.69
C PHE A 23 -32.59 5.51 -6.86
N GLU A 24 -33.34 5.69 -5.76
CA GLU A 24 -34.80 5.46 -5.70
C GLU A 24 -35.15 4.03 -6.15
N SER A 25 -36.03 3.88 -7.15
CA SER A 25 -36.48 2.58 -7.65
C SER A 25 -35.62 2.01 -8.80
N LYS A 26 -34.58 2.74 -9.24
CA LYS A 26 -33.75 2.33 -10.36
C LYS A 26 -32.48 1.65 -9.88
N GLN A 27 -32.40 0.34 -10.09
CA GLN A 27 -31.20 -0.45 -9.84
C GLN A 27 -30.34 -0.52 -11.09
N THR A 28 -29.01 -0.43 -10.91
CA THR A 28 -28.01 -0.53 -11.97
C THR A 28 -26.95 -1.54 -11.55
N VAL A 29 -26.48 -2.34 -12.51
CA VAL A 29 -25.43 -3.35 -12.29
C VAL A 29 -24.31 -3.12 -13.29
N PHE A 30 -23.07 -3.09 -12.81
CA PHE A 30 -21.88 -3.10 -13.66
C PHE A 30 -21.07 -4.36 -13.37
N GLU A 31 -21.10 -5.29 -14.31
CA GLU A 31 -20.44 -6.60 -14.18
C GLU A 31 -19.02 -6.58 -14.73
N GLU A 32 -18.19 -7.53 -14.26
CA GLU A 32 -16.83 -7.79 -14.73
C GLU A 32 -15.94 -6.53 -14.73
N LEU A 33 -16.06 -5.71 -13.71
CA LEU A 33 -15.14 -4.60 -13.51
C LEU A 33 -13.79 -5.12 -13.02
N PRO A 34 -12.63 -4.64 -13.51
CA PRO A 34 -11.32 -5.10 -13.08
C PRO A 34 -11.09 -4.76 -11.61
N LEU A 35 -10.45 -5.67 -10.87
CA LEU A 35 -10.05 -5.42 -9.48
C LEU A 35 -8.95 -4.36 -9.43
N PRO A 36 -9.18 -3.21 -8.79
CA PRO A 36 -8.16 -2.19 -8.62
C PRO A 36 -7.23 -2.54 -7.45
N ASN A 37 -6.05 -1.93 -7.40
CA ASN A 37 -5.16 -1.98 -6.24
C ASN A 37 -5.64 -1.08 -5.07
N LEU A 38 -6.92 -0.77 -5.04
CA LEU A 38 -7.59 0.07 -4.05
C LEU A 38 -8.66 -0.72 -3.31
N SER A 39 -9.07 -0.22 -2.14
CA SER A 39 -10.22 -0.78 -1.43
C SER A 39 -11.46 -0.78 -2.33
N LEU A 40 -12.06 -1.97 -2.54
CA LEU A 40 -13.32 -2.10 -3.30
C LEU A 40 -14.45 -1.29 -2.66
N GLY A 41 -14.45 -1.13 -1.34
CA GLY A 41 -15.39 -0.25 -0.64
C GLY A 41 -15.28 1.21 -1.10
N ASN A 42 -14.05 1.73 -1.20
CA ASN A 42 -13.80 3.09 -1.68
C ASN A 42 -14.15 3.25 -3.16
N VAL A 43 -13.79 2.29 -3.99
CA VAL A 43 -14.13 2.28 -5.43
C VAL A 43 -15.63 2.20 -5.63
N SER A 44 -16.31 1.31 -4.91
CA SER A 44 -17.77 1.16 -5.00
C SER A 44 -18.50 2.41 -4.52
N LEU A 45 -17.99 3.07 -3.47
CA LEU A 45 -18.52 4.35 -3.01
C LEU A 45 -18.33 5.45 -4.07
N ALA A 46 -17.17 5.50 -4.73
CA ALA A 46 -16.91 6.46 -5.80
C ALA A 46 -17.83 6.24 -7.01
N ILE A 47 -18.07 4.99 -7.40
CA ILE A 47 -19.04 4.65 -8.47
C ILE A 47 -20.45 5.10 -8.07
N GLN A 48 -20.87 4.85 -6.82
CA GLN A 48 -22.16 5.31 -6.32
C GLN A 48 -22.27 6.83 -6.31
N ALA A 49 -21.23 7.55 -5.89
CA ALA A 49 -21.19 9.00 -5.90
C ALA A 49 -21.32 9.55 -7.33
N LEU A 50 -20.56 9.01 -8.29
CA LEU A 50 -20.68 9.36 -9.70
C LEU A 50 -22.09 9.10 -10.24
N TYR A 51 -22.67 7.96 -9.90
CA TYR A 51 -24.04 7.63 -10.30
C TYR A 51 -25.06 8.68 -9.82
N LEU A 52 -24.94 9.12 -8.59
CA LEU A 52 -25.82 10.14 -7.98
C LEU A 52 -25.64 11.53 -8.57
N THR A 53 -24.51 11.84 -9.21
CA THR A 53 -24.31 13.12 -9.91
C THR A 53 -24.93 13.19 -11.29
N ASN A 54 -25.66 12.14 -11.73
CA ASN A 54 -26.18 11.97 -13.10
C ASN A 54 -25.08 12.06 -14.17
N ALA A 55 -23.83 11.74 -13.84
CA ALA A 55 -22.74 11.63 -14.77
C ALA A 55 -23.05 10.53 -15.80
N ARG A 56 -22.81 10.82 -17.09
CA ARG A 56 -23.00 9.82 -18.15
C ARG A 56 -21.78 8.93 -18.23
N PHE A 57 -21.87 7.71 -17.77
CA PHE A 57 -20.86 6.67 -17.92
C PHE A 57 -21.52 5.30 -18.06
N ASP A 58 -20.79 4.38 -18.66
CA ASP A 58 -21.19 2.99 -18.81
C ASP A 58 -20.12 2.05 -18.28
N ARG A 59 -20.36 0.74 -18.39
CA ARG A 59 -19.42 -0.30 -17.97
C ARG A 59 -18.04 -0.16 -18.63
N ASN A 60 -17.98 0.24 -19.90
CA ASN A 60 -16.72 0.32 -20.65
C ASN A 60 -15.87 1.48 -20.15
N ILE A 61 -16.48 2.63 -19.89
CA ILE A 61 -15.83 3.79 -19.29
C ILE A 61 -15.27 3.42 -17.91
N LEU A 62 -16.06 2.72 -17.07
CA LEU A 62 -15.58 2.24 -15.75
C LEU A 62 -14.42 1.25 -15.89
N LYS A 63 -14.49 0.30 -16.82
CA LYS A 63 -13.38 -0.64 -17.07
C LYS A 63 -12.10 0.09 -17.45
N LEU A 64 -12.17 1.05 -18.34
CA LEU A 64 -11.01 1.85 -18.75
C LEU A 64 -10.44 2.66 -17.58
N ALA A 65 -11.30 3.32 -16.82
CA ALA A 65 -10.89 4.11 -15.66
C ALA A 65 -10.23 3.25 -14.58
N LEU A 66 -10.78 2.07 -14.29
CA LEU A 66 -10.25 1.16 -13.26
C LEU A 66 -8.95 0.48 -13.68
N ASN A 67 -8.79 0.11 -14.96
CA ASN A 67 -7.54 -0.46 -15.48
C ASN A 67 -6.35 0.51 -15.44
N GLY A 68 -6.61 1.80 -15.59
CA GLY A 68 -5.59 2.84 -15.53
C GLY A 68 -5.51 3.55 -14.17
N LEU A 69 -6.23 3.07 -13.17
CA LEU A 69 -6.34 3.76 -11.88
C LEU A 69 -5.08 3.62 -11.05
N LEU A 70 -4.22 4.62 -11.14
CA LEU A 70 -3.05 4.80 -10.30
C LEU A 70 -3.29 6.00 -9.39
N LEU A 71 -3.19 5.80 -8.09
CA LEU A 71 -3.19 6.88 -7.12
C LEU A 71 -1.82 6.93 -6.46
N PRO A 72 -1.09 8.06 -6.58
CA PRO A 72 0.20 8.21 -5.92
C PRO A 72 0.14 7.85 -4.44
N GLY A 73 1.07 7.02 -3.99
CA GLY A 73 1.10 6.54 -2.62
C GLY A 73 -0.03 5.58 -2.23
N ARG A 74 -0.63 4.87 -3.18
CA ARG A 74 -1.58 3.77 -2.94
C ARG A 74 -1.14 2.52 -3.69
N PHE A 75 -0.36 1.69 -3.02
CA PHE A 75 0.34 0.55 -3.59
C PHE A 75 1.08 0.92 -4.89
N ASP A 76 1.73 2.07 -4.83
CA ASP A 76 2.34 2.76 -5.97
C ASP A 76 3.72 2.15 -6.22
N LYS A 77 3.86 1.44 -7.34
CA LYS A 77 5.07 0.70 -7.69
C LYS A 77 6.04 1.56 -8.47
N CYS A 78 7.24 1.64 -8.00
CA CYS A 78 8.32 2.41 -8.60
C CYS A 78 9.67 1.74 -8.32
N VAL A 79 10.75 2.36 -8.75
CA VAL A 79 12.12 1.94 -8.43
C VAL A 79 12.92 3.10 -7.85
N ASP A 80 13.89 2.78 -7.01
CA ASP A 80 14.83 3.77 -6.51
C ASP A 80 15.75 4.24 -7.64
N LYS A 81 15.93 5.56 -7.80
CA LYS A 81 16.69 6.17 -8.88
C LYS A 81 18.18 5.79 -8.89
N ILE A 82 18.74 5.49 -7.74
CA ILE A 82 20.19 5.26 -7.58
C ILE A 82 20.49 3.77 -7.63
N THR A 83 19.76 2.96 -6.87
CA THR A 83 20.05 1.54 -6.69
C THR A 83 19.27 0.63 -7.63
N GLY A 84 18.18 1.12 -8.24
CA GLY A 84 17.25 0.32 -9.04
C GLY A 84 16.47 -0.72 -8.24
N VAL A 85 16.48 -0.64 -6.90
CA VAL A 85 15.69 -1.51 -6.03
C VAL A 85 14.21 -1.22 -6.21
N ASN A 86 13.38 -2.26 -6.24
CA ASN A 86 11.93 -2.12 -6.30
C ASN A 86 11.38 -1.44 -5.05
N VAL A 87 10.44 -0.52 -5.24
CA VAL A 87 9.83 0.25 -4.16
C VAL A 87 8.30 0.22 -4.30
N ILE A 88 7.61 0.08 -3.19
CA ILE A 88 6.18 0.33 -3.08
C ILE A 88 5.98 1.50 -2.11
N LEU A 89 5.27 2.52 -2.59
CA LEU A 89 4.84 3.65 -1.77
C LEU A 89 3.37 3.47 -1.40
N ASP A 90 3.07 3.42 -0.10
CA ASP A 90 1.69 3.31 0.38
C ASP A 90 1.47 4.15 1.64
N VAL A 91 0.47 5.01 1.64
CA VAL A 91 0.15 5.90 2.77
C VAL A 91 -0.70 5.21 3.86
N ALA A 92 -0.64 3.89 4.00
CA ALA A 92 -1.34 3.19 5.07
C ALA A 92 -0.92 3.76 6.43
N HIS A 93 -1.91 4.27 7.19
CA HIS A 93 -1.69 4.98 8.45
C HIS A 93 -2.68 4.56 9.55
N ASN A 94 -3.38 3.46 9.35
CA ASN A 94 -4.24 2.78 10.32
C ASN A 94 -4.29 1.28 10.02
N THR A 95 -4.75 0.49 10.97
CA THR A 95 -4.79 -0.98 10.88
C THR A 95 -5.52 -1.49 9.63
N ALA A 96 -6.68 -0.92 9.28
CA ALA A 96 -7.45 -1.35 8.11
C ALA A 96 -6.70 -1.08 6.78
N ALA A 97 -6.00 0.05 6.67
CA ALA A 97 -5.17 0.36 5.50
C ALA A 97 -3.92 -0.55 5.45
N ALA A 98 -3.30 -0.84 6.61
CA ALA A 98 -2.18 -1.78 6.69
C ALA A 98 -2.59 -3.21 6.30
N ALA A 99 -3.77 -3.68 6.72
CA ALA A 99 -4.33 -4.96 6.28
C ALA A 99 -4.53 -5.02 4.75
N MET A 100 -4.98 -3.91 4.13
CA MET A 100 -5.08 -3.81 2.67
C MET A 100 -3.71 -3.87 2.00
N LEU A 101 -2.72 -3.12 2.51
CA LEU A 101 -1.34 -3.16 2.04
C LEU A 101 -0.78 -4.58 2.14
N ALA A 102 -0.95 -5.27 3.27
CA ALA A 102 -0.55 -6.66 3.48
C ALA A 102 -1.21 -7.62 2.47
N SER A 103 -2.50 -7.44 2.20
CA SER A 103 -3.23 -8.22 1.18
C SER A 103 -2.65 -8.02 -0.23
N ASN A 104 -2.32 -6.78 -0.59
CA ASN A 104 -1.71 -6.46 -1.88
C ASN A 104 -0.26 -6.97 -1.97
N LEU A 105 0.53 -6.89 -0.90
CA LEU A 105 1.87 -7.48 -0.83
C LEU A 105 1.82 -9.00 -1.02
N ARG A 106 0.85 -9.69 -0.41
CA ARG A 106 0.68 -11.14 -0.62
C ARG A 106 0.44 -11.49 -2.09
N LYS A 107 -0.41 -10.72 -2.79
CA LYS A 107 -0.66 -10.89 -4.23
C LYS A 107 0.62 -10.63 -5.05
N GLU A 108 1.34 -9.56 -4.71
CA GLU A 108 2.59 -9.19 -5.37
C GLU A 108 3.66 -10.28 -5.28
N LEU A 109 3.84 -10.87 -4.10
CA LEU A 109 4.81 -11.93 -3.87
C LEU A 109 4.46 -13.24 -4.58
N LEU A 110 3.17 -13.52 -4.80
CA LEU A 110 2.73 -14.67 -5.61
C LEU A 110 3.11 -14.51 -7.09
N VAL A 111 3.04 -13.29 -7.61
CA VAL A 111 3.39 -12.97 -9.00
C VAL A 111 4.90 -12.83 -9.17
N ASN A 112 5.57 -12.21 -8.22
CA ASN A 112 7.00 -11.88 -8.25
C ASN A 112 7.77 -12.75 -7.24
N SER A 113 7.83 -14.05 -7.48
CA SER A 113 8.47 -15.03 -6.59
C SER A 113 9.99 -14.84 -6.42
N CYS A 114 10.62 -13.97 -7.22
CA CYS A 114 12.02 -13.58 -7.06
C CYS A 114 12.24 -12.58 -5.92
N ILE A 115 11.21 -11.89 -5.41
CA ILE A 115 11.31 -11.06 -4.21
C ILE A 115 11.50 -11.98 -3.00
N LYS A 116 12.64 -11.85 -2.32
CA LYS A 116 13.06 -12.72 -1.21
C LYS A 116 13.38 -11.94 0.06
N GLN A 117 13.50 -10.63 -0.03
CA GLN A 117 13.74 -9.79 1.14
C GLN A 117 12.95 -8.49 1.04
N ILE A 118 12.27 -8.14 2.12
CA ILE A 118 11.42 -6.96 2.22
C ILE A 118 11.90 -6.08 3.37
N ALA A 119 12.18 -4.81 3.05
CA ALA A 119 12.49 -3.76 3.99
C ALA A 119 11.30 -2.80 4.10
N VAL A 120 10.78 -2.59 5.30
CA VAL A 120 9.73 -1.60 5.57
C VAL A 120 10.33 -0.34 6.16
N VAL A 121 10.13 0.79 5.47
CA VAL A 121 10.49 2.13 5.95
C VAL A 121 9.23 2.78 6.49
N ILE A 122 9.22 3.09 7.78
CA ILE A 122 8.00 3.53 8.47
C ILE A 122 8.22 4.71 9.40
N GLY A 123 7.26 5.63 9.39
CA GLY A 123 7.11 6.68 10.38
C GLY A 123 5.63 6.95 10.64
N VAL A 124 5.25 7.03 11.91
CA VAL A 124 3.84 7.03 12.32
C VAL A 124 3.53 8.28 13.16
N MET A 125 2.32 8.81 13.02
CA MET A 125 1.81 9.89 13.88
C MET A 125 1.41 9.35 15.26
N ALA A 126 1.60 10.16 16.31
CA ALA A 126 1.39 9.75 17.70
C ALA A 126 -0.06 9.38 18.05
N ASP A 127 -1.03 9.82 17.23
CA ASP A 127 -2.46 9.52 17.38
C ASP A 127 -2.89 8.19 16.72
N LYS A 128 -1.95 7.43 16.13
CA LYS A 128 -2.24 6.20 15.39
C LYS A 128 -1.94 4.94 16.22
N ASP A 129 -2.69 3.89 15.92
CA ASP A 129 -2.45 2.55 16.45
C ASP A 129 -1.27 1.90 15.70
N VAL A 130 -0.06 2.16 16.20
CA VAL A 130 1.16 1.63 15.60
C VAL A 130 1.24 0.11 15.70
N SER A 131 0.82 -0.47 16.83
CA SER A 131 0.83 -1.93 17.01
C SER A 131 -0.10 -2.62 16.02
N GLY A 132 -1.29 -2.09 15.78
CA GLY A 132 -2.21 -2.60 14.77
C GLY A 132 -1.65 -2.48 13.34
N ILE A 133 -0.93 -1.38 13.02
CA ILE A 133 -0.29 -1.21 11.72
C ILE A 133 0.84 -2.22 11.52
N THR A 134 1.73 -2.35 12.49
CA THR A 134 2.92 -3.20 12.36
C THR A 134 2.59 -4.68 12.41
N SER A 135 1.59 -5.11 13.18
CA SER A 135 1.13 -6.51 13.24
C SER A 135 0.61 -7.03 11.89
N GLU A 136 0.01 -6.18 11.06
CA GLU A 136 -0.43 -6.57 9.72
C GLU A 136 0.74 -6.79 8.74
N LEU A 137 1.87 -6.12 8.97
CA LEU A 137 3.03 -6.13 8.07
C LEU A 137 4.16 -7.07 8.52
N ILE A 138 4.17 -7.50 9.78
CA ILE A 138 5.29 -8.22 10.38
C ILE A 138 5.65 -9.50 9.63
N ASN A 139 4.66 -10.25 9.16
CA ASN A 139 4.86 -11.50 8.41
C ASN A 139 5.46 -11.30 7.01
N PHE A 140 5.61 -10.06 6.56
CA PHE A 140 6.21 -9.71 5.28
C PHE A 140 7.54 -9.01 5.42
N THR A 141 7.94 -8.64 6.65
CA THR A 141 9.04 -7.71 6.87
C THR A 141 10.26 -8.42 7.43
N ASP A 142 11.36 -8.41 6.70
CA ASP A 142 12.66 -8.89 7.18
C ASP A 142 13.42 -7.79 7.95
N ASN A 143 13.31 -6.54 7.50
CA ASN A 143 14.02 -5.42 8.11
C ASN A 143 13.10 -4.19 8.23
N TRP A 144 13.06 -3.60 9.43
CA TRP A 144 12.36 -2.35 9.70
C TRP A 144 13.34 -1.18 9.74
N TYR A 145 13.06 -0.14 8.99
CA TYR A 145 13.76 1.14 9.02
C TYR A 145 12.81 2.19 9.57
N ILE A 146 13.03 2.58 10.80
CA ILE A 146 12.10 3.41 11.57
C ILE A 146 12.69 4.79 11.73
N SER A 147 11.91 5.82 11.44
CA SER A 147 12.32 7.21 11.58
C SER A 147 11.19 8.05 12.15
N ASP A 148 11.57 9.12 12.81
CA ASP A 148 10.63 10.19 13.13
C ASP A 148 10.13 10.83 11.82
N VAL A 149 8.87 11.22 11.81
CA VAL A 149 8.30 12.01 10.72
C VAL A 149 8.54 13.48 11.03
N ASP A 150 8.86 14.28 10.02
CA ASP A 150 9.02 15.74 10.21
C ASP A 150 7.65 16.42 10.52
N SER A 151 7.24 16.24 11.76
CA SER A 151 5.97 16.75 12.29
C SER A 151 6.00 16.81 13.81
N ALA A 152 5.47 17.87 14.40
CA ALA A 152 5.28 17.97 15.84
C ALA A 152 4.37 16.87 16.44
N ARG A 153 3.62 16.16 15.60
CA ARG A 153 2.75 15.04 15.97
C ARG A 153 3.38 13.67 15.68
N SER A 154 4.66 13.62 15.36
CA SER A 154 5.34 12.35 15.09
C SER A 154 5.41 11.48 16.34
N MET A 155 5.23 10.18 16.20
CA MET A 155 5.66 9.21 17.20
C MET A 155 7.16 9.03 17.05
N THR A 156 7.89 8.98 18.17
CA THR A 156 9.34 8.77 18.12
C THR A 156 9.69 7.37 17.63
N ALA A 157 10.81 7.25 16.91
CA ALA A 157 11.30 5.97 16.40
C ALA A 157 11.44 4.92 17.51
N ASP A 158 11.81 5.32 18.73
CA ASP A 158 11.90 4.43 19.89
C ASP A 158 10.54 3.82 20.28
N LYS A 159 9.48 4.63 20.29
CA LYS A 159 8.12 4.15 20.59
C LYS A 159 7.59 3.24 19.49
N VAL A 160 7.85 3.56 18.23
CA VAL A 160 7.48 2.70 17.10
C VAL A 160 8.21 1.37 17.19
N ALA A 161 9.53 1.38 17.43
CA ALA A 161 10.33 0.18 17.58
C ALA A 161 9.85 -0.72 18.73
N ALA A 162 9.51 -0.12 19.89
CA ALA A 162 8.99 -0.85 21.04
C ALA A 162 7.60 -1.49 20.81
N SER A 163 6.89 -1.08 19.76
CA SER A 163 5.57 -1.62 19.40
C SER A 163 5.62 -2.75 18.37
N ILE A 164 6.80 -3.08 17.87
CA ILE A 164 7.01 -4.16 16.90
C ILE A 164 7.45 -5.42 17.64
N ASP A 165 6.66 -6.46 17.55
CA ASP A 165 6.98 -7.77 18.10
C ASP A 165 7.84 -8.55 17.08
N VAL A 166 9.15 -8.34 17.13
CA VAL A 166 10.10 -8.96 16.20
C VAL A 166 10.60 -10.31 16.73
N ASP A 167 10.78 -11.22 15.81
CA ASP A 167 11.52 -12.47 16.04
C ASP A 167 13.05 -12.24 15.89
N ASP A 168 13.84 -13.29 16.20
CA ASP A 168 15.32 -13.25 16.11
C ASP A 168 15.86 -13.00 14.70
N LYS A 169 15.03 -13.08 13.67
CA LYS A 169 15.41 -12.93 12.25
C LYS A 169 15.16 -11.52 11.72
N THR A 170 14.25 -10.80 12.35
CA THR A 170 13.84 -9.46 11.92
C THR A 170 14.71 -8.40 12.56
N SER A 171 15.30 -7.52 11.75
CA SER A 171 16.12 -6.43 12.28
C SER A 171 15.36 -5.10 12.33
N ILE A 172 15.71 -4.29 13.35
CA ILE A 172 15.19 -2.91 13.49
C ILE A 172 16.36 -1.93 13.40
N VAL A 173 16.28 -1.03 12.42
CA VAL A 173 17.22 0.07 12.21
C VAL A 173 16.50 1.39 12.47
N LYS A 174 16.96 2.15 13.47
CA LYS A 174 16.47 3.51 13.70
C LYS A 174 17.34 4.49 12.93
N SER A 175 16.71 5.42 12.22
CA SER A 175 17.36 6.41 11.38
C SER A 175 17.01 7.83 11.81
N GLY A 176 17.91 8.78 11.61
CA GLY A 176 17.71 10.17 11.99
C GLY A 176 16.63 10.89 11.16
N SER A 177 16.42 10.45 9.91
CA SER A 177 15.35 10.94 9.06
C SER A 177 14.76 9.80 8.23
N LEU A 178 13.56 10.02 7.72
CA LEU A 178 12.90 9.06 6.84
C LEU A 178 13.67 8.84 5.53
N VAL A 179 14.26 9.90 4.99
CA VAL A 179 15.08 9.85 3.78
C VAL A 179 16.35 9.02 4.03
N ASP A 180 16.98 9.14 5.21
CA ASP A 180 18.16 8.34 5.56
C ASP A 180 17.78 6.87 5.73
N GLY A 181 16.66 6.59 6.42
CA GLY A 181 16.12 5.23 6.56
C GLY A 181 15.83 4.59 5.19
N TYR A 182 15.19 5.32 4.30
CA TYR A 182 14.91 4.88 2.93
C TYR A 182 16.20 4.58 2.13
N LYS A 183 17.15 5.51 2.12
CA LYS A 183 18.43 5.32 1.44
C LYS A 183 19.21 4.13 1.98
N ARG A 184 19.18 3.93 3.30
CA ARG A 184 19.81 2.80 3.94
C ARG A 184 19.14 1.49 3.51
N ALA A 185 17.81 1.41 3.55
CA ALA A 185 17.04 0.24 3.09
C ALA A 185 17.36 -0.13 1.64
N CYS A 186 17.37 0.86 0.73
CA CYS A 186 17.72 0.65 -0.67
C CYS A 186 19.17 0.17 -0.84
N SER A 187 20.12 0.73 -0.09
CA SER A 187 21.53 0.31 -0.12
C SER A 187 21.68 -1.14 0.35
N ASP A 188 21.10 -1.49 1.49
CA ASP A 188 21.21 -2.82 2.09
C ASP A 188 20.58 -3.89 1.17
N LEU A 189 19.42 -3.60 0.57
CA LEU A 189 18.79 -4.51 -0.41
C LEU A 189 19.56 -4.59 -1.73
N SER A 190 20.22 -3.51 -2.17
CA SER A 190 21.09 -3.54 -3.35
C SER A 190 22.31 -4.44 -3.13
N ILE A 191 22.91 -4.43 -1.92
CA ILE A 191 23.97 -5.34 -1.52
C ILE A 191 23.45 -6.78 -1.53
N TYR A 192 22.32 -7.04 -0.88
CA TYR A 192 21.68 -8.35 -0.85
C TYR A 192 21.46 -8.93 -2.26
N GLN A 193 20.94 -8.13 -3.20
CA GLN A 193 20.71 -8.57 -4.59
C GLN A 193 22.01 -8.94 -5.32
N ARG A 194 23.12 -8.24 -5.05
CA ARG A 194 24.44 -8.55 -5.63
C ARG A 194 25.01 -9.85 -5.08
N GLU A 195 24.80 -10.11 -3.79
CA GLU A 195 25.27 -11.32 -3.11
C GLU A 195 24.40 -12.55 -3.41
N ASN A 196 23.16 -12.34 -3.84
CA ASN A 196 22.17 -13.38 -4.14
C ASN A 196 21.63 -13.26 -5.58
N PRO A 197 22.38 -13.64 -6.61
CA PRO A 197 21.96 -13.53 -8.00
C PRO A 197 20.62 -14.25 -8.24
N GLY A 198 19.66 -13.55 -8.86
CA GLY A 198 18.31 -14.05 -9.10
C GLY A 198 17.31 -13.70 -8.00
N HIS A 199 17.75 -13.25 -6.84
CA HIS A 199 16.87 -12.72 -5.79
C HIS A 199 16.70 -11.20 -5.95
N LYS A 200 15.51 -10.70 -5.59
CA LYS A 200 15.21 -9.28 -5.53
C LYS A 200 14.82 -8.85 -4.12
N GLY A 201 15.16 -7.62 -3.79
CA GLY A 201 14.66 -6.92 -2.62
C GLY A 201 13.47 -6.02 -2.98
N LEU A 202 12.65 -5.71 -1.98
CA LEU A 202 11.54 -4.78 -2.08
C LEU A 202 11.57 -3.83 -0.88
N VAL A 203 11.57 -2.52 -1.13
CA VAL A 203 11.34 -1.51 -0.11
C VAL A 203 9.87 -1.14 -0.09
N VAL A 204 9.25 -1.15 1.07
CA VAL A 204 7.87 -0.67 1.29
C VAL A 204 7.93 0.57 2.17
N VAL A 205 7.50 1.72 1.67
CA VAL A 205 7.44 2.98 2.44
C VAL A 205 6.01 3.23 2.87
N THR A 206 5.78 3.35 4.19
CA THR A 206 4.42 3.43 4.72
C THR A 206 4.32 4.20 6.05
N GLY A 207 3.13 4.27 6.65
CA GLY A 207 2.84 4.85 7.95
C GLY A 207 2.23 6.25 7.91
N SER A 208 2.49 7.05 6.87
CA SER A 208 1.86 8.37 6.70
C SER A 208 2.03 8.91 5.29
N PHE A 209 1.23 9.94 4.95
CA PHE A 209 1.44 10.72 3.72
C PHE A 209 2.81 11.40 3.69
N LEU A 210 3.31 11.86 4.85
CA LEU A 210 4.62 12.51 4.94
C LEU A 210 5.76 11.53 4.63
N CYS A 211 5.61 10.25 4.99
CA CYS A 211 6.58 9.22 4.63
C CYS A 211 6.72 9.07 3.11
N VAL A 212 5.60 8.93 2.43
CA VAL A 212 5.58 8.79 0.97
C VAL A 212 6.10 10.07 0.30
N ALA A 213 5.64 11.24 0.72
CA ALA A 213 6.07 12.53 0.16
C ALA A 213 7.58 12.77 0.30
N ALA A 214 8.18 12.37 1.44
CA ALA A 214 9.61 12.55 1.69
C ALA A 214 10.50 11.78 0.71
N VAL A 215 10.04 10.63 0.19
CA VAL A 215 10.85 9.76 -0.67
C VAL A 215 10.41 9.76 -2.13
N GLN A 216 9.23 10.25 -2.45
CA GLN A 216 8.67 10.22 -3.82
C GLN A 216 9.60 10.85 -4.87
N ALA A 217 10.33 11.92 -4.51
CA ALA A 217 11.31 12.54 -5.42
C ALA A 217 12.54 11.68 -5.71
N LEU A 218 12.78 10.63 -4.92
CA LEU A 218 13.90 9.70 -5.05
C LEU A 218 13.55 8.47 -5.89
N THR A 219 12.28 8.31 -6.31
CA THR A 219 11.78 7.17 -7.09
C THR A 219 11.42 7.57 -8.52
N ILE A 220 11.37 6.57 -9.42
CA ILE A 220 10.85 6.67 -10.80
C ILE A 220 9.89 5.51 -11.08
N HIS A 221 8.88 5.76 -11.92
CA HIS A 221 7.92 4.75 -12.40
C HIS A 221 8.40 4.06 -13.68
#